data_7263944aa7848b838880a82a564d49a2
#
_entry.id   7263944aa7848b838880a82a564d49a2
#
_cell.length_a   1.000
_cell.length_b   1.000
_cell.length_c   1.000
_cell.angle_alpha   90.00
_cell.angle_beta   90.00
_cell.angle_gamma   90.00
#
_symmetry.space_group_name_H-M   'P 1'
#
loop_
_entity.id
_entity.type
_entity.pdbx_description
1 polymer ?
#
loop_
_entity_poly.entity_id
_entity_poly.type
_entity_poly.pdbx_seq_one_letter_code
_entity_poly.pdbx_strand_id
1 'polypeptide(L)'
;MFYFGNAAIFLIQVVFGLFILLTMVRFLLQLARADFYNPLSQAIVRITNPLLLPLRKIIPGLWGADLASVVLLFALKALELFLIGSRPGFGGLIDGVHLHPAGLAVFTIADLLQLAIYVAMFALLIQVILSWVSPQGAYGNPVASLVYYLTEPLLRPARRILPPLGGLDLSPLVVFVLLQLTVMIVIAPIKDFGLRLL
;
A
#
# COMPACT_ATOMS: atom_id res chain seq x y z
N MET A 1 -7.22 16.05 -29.44
CA MET A 1 -7.39 14.64 -28.98
C MET A 1 -6.60 14.31 -27.71
N PHE A 2 -5.47 14.97 -27.42
CA PHE A 2 -4.63 14.74 -26.23
C PHE A 2 -5.35 14.95 -24.88
N TYR A 3 -6.24 15.95 -24.75
CA TYR A 3 -6.92 16.26 -23.49
C TYR A 3 -7.85 15.14 -23.02
N PHE A 4 -8.63 14.53 -23.92
CA PHE A 4 -9.53 13.41 -23.56
C PHE A 4 -8.75 12.16 -23.13
N GLY A 5 -7.60 11.96 -23.73
CA GLY A 5 -6.74 10.85 -23.38
C GLY A 5 -6.13 10.99 -22.01
N ASN A 6 -5.59 12.14 -21.69
CA ASN A 6 -5.06 12.43 -20.35
C ASN A 6 -6.17 12.33 -19.28
N ALA A 7 -7.39 12.78 -19.59
CA ALA A 7 -8.53 12.62 -18.70
C ALA A 7 -8.89 11.15 -18.47
N ALA A 8 -8.85 10.33 -19.51
CA ALA A 8 -9.12 8.88 -19.40
C ALA A 8 -8.04 8.18 -18.54
N ILE A 9 -6.75 8.48 -18.76
CA ILE A 9 -5.64 7.96 -17.93
C ILE A 9 -5.85 8.38 -16.47
N PHE A 10 -6.14 9.64 -16.22
CA PHE A 10 -6.39 10.14 -14.88
C PHE A 10 -7.53 9.38 -14.19
N LEU A 11 -8.65 9.15 -14.89
CA LEU A 11 -9.76 8.38 -14.34
C LEU A 11 -9.38 6.93 -14.03
N ILE A 12 -8.61 6.28 -14.92
CA ILE A 12 -8.10 4.93 -14.67
C ILE A 12 -7.22 4.93 -13.42
N GLN A 13 -6.26 5.85 -13.32
CA GLN A 13 -5.38 5.95 -12.16
C GLN A 13 -6.14 6.20 -10.86
N VAL A 14 -7.14 7.07 -10.86
CA VAL A 14 -7.95 7.37 -9.67
C VAL A 14 -8.76 6.14 -9.25
N VAL A 15 -9.48 5.51 -10.17
CA VAL A 15 -10.36 4.38 -9.85
C VAL A 15 -9.54 3.16 -9.41
N PHE A 16 -8.53 2.77 -10.20
CA PHE A 16 -7.67 1.65 -9.87
C PHE A 16 -6.84 1.94 -8.62
N GLY A 17 -6.21 3.12 -8.54
CA GLY A 17 -5.39 3.52 -7.40
C GLY A 17 -6.15 3.51 -6.08
N LEU A 18 -7.40 4.04 -6.06
CA LEU A 18 -8.24 3.99 -4.88
C LEU A 18 -8.57 2.55 -4.45
N PHE A 19 -8.92 1.69 -5.42
CA PHE A 19 -9.28 0.31 -5.12
C PHE A 19 -8.06 -0.53 -4.69
N ILE A 20 -6.90 -0.32 -5.33
CA ILE A 20 -5.63 -0.94 -4.95
C ILE A 20 -5.22 -0.48 -3.54
N LEU A 21 -5.35 0.82 -3.23
CA LEU A 21 -5.06 1.37 -1.90
C LEU A 21 -5.94 0.73 -0.83
N LEU A 22 -7.27 0.67 -1.04
CA LEU A 22 -8.19 0.04 -0.08
C LEU A 22 -7.89 -1.46 0.13
N THR A 23 -7.56 -2.17 -0.95
CA THR A 23 -7.18 -3.58 -0.89
C THR A 23 -5.85 -3.76 -0.16
N MET A 24 -4.87 -2.87 -0.39
CA MET A 24 -3.59 -2.86 0.31
C MET A 24 -3.77 -2.60 1.81
N VAL A 25 -4.55 -1.59 2.18
CA VAL A 25 -4.85 -1.31 3.60
C VAL A 25 -5.53 -2.50 4.25
N ARG A 26 -6.52 -3.12 3.59
CA ARG A 26 -7.16 -4.35 4.08
C ARG A 26 -6.15 -5.48 4.32
N PHE A 27 -5.26 -5.72 3.35
CA PHE A 27 -4.22 -6.74 3.44
C PHE A 27 -3.28 -6.49 4.62
N LEU A 28 -2.80 -5.24 4.77
CA LEU A 28 -1.91 -4.86 5.86
C LEU A 28 -2.60 -4.94 7.23
N LEU A 29 -3.87 -4.54 7.35
CA LEU A 29 -4.66 -4.70 8.57
C LEU A 29 -4.83 -6.17 8.96
N GLN A 30 -5.04 -7.05 7.99
CA GLN A 30 -5.11 -8.48 8.23
C GLN A 30 -3.76 -9.04 8.69
N LEU A 31 -2.66 -8.63 8.05
CA LEU A 31 -1.30 -9.03 8.41
C LEU A 31 -0.95 -8.56 9.82
N ALA A 32 -1.36 -7.34 10.19
CA ALA A 32 -1.19 -6.76 11.51
C ALA A 32 -2.17 -7.32 12.57
N ARG A 33 -3.08 -8.22 12.18
CA ARG A 33 -4.15 -8.78 13.03
C ARG A 33 -5.00 -7.69 13.70
N ALA A 34 -5.32 -6.66 12.94
CA ALA A 34 -6.16 -5.56 13.41
C ALA A 34 -7.59 -6.02 13.73
N ASP A 35 -8.25 -5.27 14.60
CA ASP A 35 -9.64 -5.54 14.97
C ASP A 35 -10.59 -5.26 13.80
N PHE A 36 -11.24 -6.32 13.31
CA PHE A 36 -12.23 -6.24 12.24
C PHE A 36 -13.61 -5.73 12.69
N TYR A 37 -13.86 -5.57 14.00
CA TYR A 37 -15.08 -4.93 14.50
C TYR A 37 -15.02 -3.40 14.39
N ASN A 38 -13.85 -2.83 14.12
CA ASN A 38 -13.69 -1.42 13.84
C ASN A 38 -14.53 -1.00 12.61
N PRO A 39 -15.35 0.06 12.70
CA PRO A 39 -16.24 0.50 11.61
C PRO A 39 -15.50 0.85 10.33
N LEU A 40 -14.28 1.38 10.41
CA LEU A 40 -13.45 1.66 9.24
C LEU A 40 -12.95 0.38 8.58
N SER A 41 -12.50 -0.62 9.37
CA SER A 41 -12.15 -1.94 8.84
C SER A 41 -13.34 -2.56 8.11
N GLN A 42 -14.54 -2.48 8.69
CA GLN A 42 -15.76 -3.01 8.07
C GLN A 42 -16.11 -2.28 6.77
N ALA A 43 -15.93 -0.96 6.71
CA ALA A 43 -16.15 -0.19 5.48
C ALA A 43 -15.20 -0.64 4.36
N ILE A 44 -13.89 -0.77 4.66
CA ILE A 44 -12.88 -1.24 3.72
C ILE A 44 -13.22 -2.66 3.24
N VAL A 45 -13.59 -3.56 4.17
CA VAL A 45 -13.99 -4.94 3.86
C VAL A 45 -15.22 -4.95 2.94
N ARG A 46 -16.24 -4.13 3.22
CA ARG A 46 -17.46 -4.05 2.42
C ARG A 46 -17.18 -3.59 0.98
N ILE A 47 -16.31 -2.59 0.80
CA ILE A 47 -15.96 -2.07 -0.53
C ILE A 47 -15.12 -3.07 -1.34
N THR A 48 -14.20 -3.79 -0.67
CA THR A 48 -13.28 -4.72 -1.36
C THR A 48 -13.85 -6.12 -1.57
N ASN A 49 -14.87 -6.52 -0.81
CA ASN A 49 -15.50 -7.85 -0.87
C ASN A 49 -15.99 -8.25 -2.27
N PRO A 50 -16.62 -7.38 -3.08
CA PRO A 50 -17.18 -7.80 -4.37
C PRO A 50 -16.17 -8.48 -5.28
N LEU A 51 -14.92 -8.00 -5.30
CA LEU A 51 -13.84 -8.60 -6.10
C LEU A 51 -13.08 -9.69 -5.35
N LEU A 52 -12.99 -9.59 -4.02
CA LEU A 52 -12.18 -10.52 -3.23
C LEU A 52 -12.89 -11.82 -2.90
N LEU A 53 -14.23 -11.80 -2.67
CA LEU A 53 -14.98 -13.00 -2.30
C LEU A 53 -14.92 -14.10 -3.37
N PRO A 54 -15.08 -13.82 -4.68
CA PRO A 54 -14.95 -14.86 -5.69
C PRO A 54 -13.55 -15.45 -5.75
N LEU A 55 -12.50 -14.63 -5.56
CA LEU A 55 -11.11 -15.09 -5.54
C LEU A 55 -10.81 -15.99 -4.35
N ARG A 56 -11.35 -15.68 -3.17
CA ARG A 56 -11.19 -16.51 -1.97
C ARG A 56 -11.81 -17.90 -2.08
N LYS A 57 -12.78 -18.09 -2.98
CA LYS A 57 -13.34 -19.43 -3.25
C LYS A 57 -12.38 -20.33 -4.02
N ILE A 58 -11.46 -19.71 -4.80
CA ILE A 58 -10.51 -20.42 -5.66
C ILE A 58 -9.13 -20.50 -5.00
N ILE A 59 -8.72 -19.43 -4.31
CA ILE A 59 -7.38 -19.30 -3.72
C ILE A 59 -7.50 -19.37 -2.20
N PRO A 60 -7.07 -20.48 -1.58
CA PRO A 60 -7.09 -20.62 -0.13
C PRO A 60 -6.05 -19.69 0.52
N GLY A 61 -6.33 -19.22 1.73
CA GLY A 61 -5.34 -18.49 2.53
C GLY A 61 -4.22 -19.44 2.99
N LEU A 62 -2.98 -18.98 2.99
CA LEU A 62 -1.80 -19.71 3.45
C LEU A 62 -1.14 -18.98 4.61
N TRP A 63 -0.89 -19.70 5.71
CA TRP A 63 -0.12 -19.22 6.88
C TRP A 63 -0.65 -17.93 7.53
N GLY A 64 -1.97 -17.68 7.44
CA GLY A 64 -2.60 -16.48 7.98
C GLY A 64 -2.53 -15.25 7.06
N ALA A 65 -1.85 -15.33 5.93
CA ALA A 65 -1.89 -14.32 4.89
C ALA A 65 -2.99 -14.63 3.86
N ASP A 66 -3.71 -13.61 3.44
CA ASP A 66 -4.75 -13.70 2.42
C ASP A 66 -4.12 -13.64 1.03
N LEU A 67 -3.76 -14.81 0.49
CA LEU A 67 -3.21 -14.88 -0.87
C LEU A 67 -4.17 -14.35 -1.93
N ALA A 68 -5.48 -14.45 -1.72
CA ALA A 68 -6.46 -13.88 -2.64
C ALA A 68 -6.32 -12.36 -2.72
N SER A 69 -6.03 -11.67 -1.59
CA SER A 69 -5.73 -10.23 -1.59
C SER A 69 -4.44 -9.90 -2.35
N VAL A 70 -3.39 -10.71 -2.20
CA VAL A 70 -2.12 -10.51 -2.91
C VAL A 70 -2.30 -10.68 -4.42
N VAL A 71 -3.01 -11.74 -4.84
CA VAL A 71 -3.31 -11.98 -6.25
C VAL A 71 -4.19 -10.87 -6.83
N LEU A 72 -5.20 -10.40 -6.06
CA LEU A 72 -6.04 -9.29 -6.50
C LEU A 72 -5.24 -8.00 -6.67
N LEU A 73 -4.38 -7.66 -5.73
CA LEU A 73 -3.50 -6.49 -5.80
C LEU A 73 -2.61 -6.55 -7.04
N PHE A 74 -1.98 -7.71 -7.26
CA PHE A 74 -1.13 -7.91 -8.43
C PHE A 74 -1.93 -7.78 -9.74
N ALA A 75 -3.08 -8.44 -9.84
CA ALA A 75 -3.92 -8.40 -11.03
C ALA A 75 -4.43 -6.99 -11.36
N LEU A 76 -4.91 -6.26 -10.33
CA LEU A 76 -5.39 -4.88 -10.49
C LEU A 76 -4.26 -3.94 -10.93
N LYS A 77 -3.09 -4.05 -10.29
CA LYS A 77 -1.95 -3.19 -10.63
C LYS A 77 -1.37 -3.51 -12.00
N ALA A 78 -1.23 -4.78 -12.34
CA ALA A 78 -0.79 -5.20 -13.66
C ALA A 78 -1.79 -4.75 -14.76
N LEU A 79 -3.10 -4.86 -14.49
CA LEU A 79 -4.13 -4.38 -15.41
C LEU A 79 -4.11 -2.85 -15.56
N GLU A 80 -3.95 -2.10 -14.47
CA GLU A 80 -3.78 -0.64 -14.52
C GLU A 80 -2.60 -0.26 -15.42
N LEU A 81 -1.43 -0.87 -15.19
CA LEU A 81 -0.22 -0.61 -15.97
C LEU A 81 -0.38 -0.99 -17.44
N PHE A 82 -1.03 -2.13 -17.71
CA PHE A 82 -1.35 -2.57 -19.08
C PHE A 82 -2.27 -1.58 -19.79
N LEU A 83 -3.34 -1.11 -19.13
CA LEU A 83 -4.29 -0.16 -19.71
C LEU A 83 -3.65 1.20 -20.01
N ILE A 84 -2.73 1.66 -19.15
CA ILE A 84 -2.01 2.91 -19.35
C ILE A 84 -0.93 2.75 -20.43
N GLY A 85 -0.16 1.67 -20.38
CA GLY A 85 0.99 1.43 -21.28
C GLY A 85 0.63 0.98 -22.69
N SER A 86 -0.53 0.39 -22.89
CA SER A 86 -0.92 -0.18 -24.19
C SER A 86 -1.41 0.84 -25.23
N ARG A 87 -1.44 2.13 -24.91
CA ARG A 87 -1.99 3.16 -25.80
C ARG A 87 -0.90 4.03 -26.42
N PRO A 88 -0.70 4.00 -27.76
CA PRO A 88 0.23 4.91 -28.45
C PRO A 88 -0.21 6.39 -28.29
N GLY A 89 0.70 7.27 -27.96
CA GLY A 89 0.46 8.71 -27.88
C GLY A 89 -0.12 9.23 -26.58
N PHE A 90 -0.24 8.40 -25.58
CA PHE A 90 -0.66 8.81 -24.24
C PHE A 90 0.53 8.79 -23.30
N GLY A 91 1.48 9.71 -23.39
CA GLY A 91 2.60 9.98 -22.45
C GLY A 91 2.69 9.11 -21.18
N GLY A 92 2.39 7.83 -21.32
CA GLY A 92 2.50 6.81 -20.28
C GLY A 92 3.96 6.43 -20.12
N LEU A 93 4.30 5.85 -18.99
CA LEU A 93 5.64 5.34 -18.65
C LEU A 93 6.24 4.38 -19.74
N ILE A 94 5.47 4.03 -20.77
CA ILE A 94 5.76 2.92 -21.70
C ILE A 94 5.41 3.30 -23.15
N ASP A 95 5.63 4.54 -23.59
CA ASP A 95 5.48 4.92 -24.97
C ASP A 95 6.52 4.17 -25.85
N GLY A 96 6.03 3.21 -26.67
CA GLY A 96 6.85 2.45 -27.61
C GLY A 96 7.53 1.20 -27.07
N VAL A 97 7.24 0.80 -25.84
CA VAL A 97 7.81 -0.43 -25.24
C VAL A 97 6.88 -1.62 -25.47
N HIS A 98 7.44 -2.70 -26.00
CA HIS A 98 6.79 -4.01 -26.00
C HIS A 98 6.66 -4.48 -24.55
N LEU A 99 5.43 -4.55 -24.03
CA LEU A 99 5.15 -5.00 -22.65
C LEU A 99 5.66 -6.45 -22.46
N HIS A 100 6.90 -6.57 -22.03
CA HIS A 100 7.44 -7.89 -21.71
C HIS A 100 6.87 -8.37 -20.37
N PRO A 101 6.26 -9.58 -20.31
CA PRO A 101 5.58 -10.05 -19.09
C PRO A 101 6.46 -10.06 -17.83
N ALA A 102 7.75 -10.36 -17.98
CA ALA A 102 8.68 -10.36 -16.86
C ALA A 102 8.92 -8.93 -16.31
N GLY A 103 9.09 -7.94 -17.20
CA GLY A 103 9.23 -6.54 -16.78
C GLY A 103 7.99 -6.02 -16.06
N LEU A 104 6.81 -6.32 -16.64
CA LEU A 104 5.53 -5.98 -16.02
C LEU A 104 5.39 -6.60 -14.63
N ALA A 105 5.76 -7.87 -14.46
CA ALA A 105 5.68 -8.55 -13.17
C ALA A 105 6.61 -7.94 -12.14
N VAL A 106 7.88 -7.71 -12.49
CA VAL A 106 8.88 -7.11 -11.58
C VAL A 106 8.47 -5.70 -11.17
N PHE A 107 8.06 -4.87 -12.14
CA PHE A 107 7.61 -3.50 -11.87
C PHE A 107 6.36 -3.49 -10.97
N THR A 108 5.37 -4.34 -11.26
CA THR A 108 4.14 -4.47 -10.47
C THR A 108 4.45 -4.84 -9.02
N ILE A 109 5.32 -5.83 -8.79
CA ILE A 109 5.72 -6.24 -7.43
C ILE A 109 6.39 -5.08 -6.70
N ALA A 110 7.36 -4.42 -7.34
CA ALA A 110 8.07 -3.30 -6.73
C ALA A 110 7.13 -2.13 -6.40
N ASP A 111 6.19 -1.82 -7.28
CA ASP A 111 5.22 -0.74 -7.06
C ASP A 111 4.23 -1.06 -5.93
N LEU A 112 3.79 -2.30 -5.81
CA LEU A 112 2.96 -2.76 -4.69
C LEU A 112 3.72 -2.73 -3.35
N LEU A 113 4.99 -3.14 -3.33
CA LEU A 113 5.84 -3.03 -2.14
C LEU A 113 6.05 -1.57 -1.73
N GLN A 114 6.28 -0.69 -2.69
CA GLN A 114 6.37 0.75 -2.44
C GLN A 114 5.07 1.29 -1.84
N LEU A 115 3.93 0.91 -2.40
CA LEU A 115 2.63 1.31 -1.88
C LEU A 115 2.42 0.85 -0.43
N ALA A 116 2.80 -0.40 -0.11
CA ALA A 116 2.72 -0.91 1.27
C ALA A 116 3.55 -0.07 2.25
N ILE A 117 4.78 0.29 1.85
CA ILE A 117 5.64 1.17 2.63
C ILE A 117 5.02 2.56 2.79
N TYR A 118 4.47 3.16 1.73
CA TYR A 118 3.83 4.47 1.81
C TYR A 118 2.58 4.47 2.70
N VAL A 119 1.78 3.40 2.67
CA VAL A 119 0.66 3.24 3.61
C VAL A 119 1.16 3.20 5.06
N ALA A 120 2.24 2.47 5.34
CA ALA A 120 2.85 2.41 6.66
C ALA A 120 3.40 3.79 7.11
N MET A 121 4.10 4.49 6.22
CA MET A 121 4.61 5.84 6.49
C MET A 121 3.48 6.84 6.75
N PHE A 122 2.39 6.77 5.99
CA PHE A 122 1.22 7.61 6.20
C PHE A 122 0.53 7.30 7.54
N ALA A 123 0.42 6.02 7.90
CA ALA A 123 -0.08 5.61 9.21
C ALA A 123 0.81 6.13 10.36
N LEU A 124 2.15 6.06 10.21
CA LEU A 124 3.09 6.64 11.18
C LEU A 124 2.90 8.15 11.33
N LEU A 125 2.70 8.87 10.23
CA LEU A 125 2.43 10.31 10.26
C LEU A 125 1.14 10.63 11.04
N ILE A 126 0.06 9.90 10.74
CA ILE A 126 -1.20 10.05 11.48
C ILE A 126 -0.99 9.74 12.96
N GLN A 127 -0.23 8.71 13.31
CA GLN A 127 0.04 8.35 14.70
C GLN A 127 0.76 9.47 15.46
N VAL A 128 1.76 10.10 14.84
CA VAL A 128 2.48 11.24 15.44
C VAL A 128 1.52 12.40 15.66
N ILE A 129 0.69 12.74 14.68
CA ILE A 129 -0.31 13.82 14.82
C ILE A 129 -1.30 13.50 15.95
N LEU A 130 -1.83 12.28 15.99
CA LEU A 130 -2.77 11.86 17.03
C LEU A 130 -2.13 11.87 18.43
N SER A 131 -0.84 11.56 18.54
CA SER A 131 -0.10 11.65 19.81
C SER A 131 -0.05 13.07 20.36
N TRP A 132 -0.05 14.08 19.50
CA TRP A 132 -0.07 15.49 19.91
C TRP A 132 -1.47 16.02 20.20
N VAL A 133 -2.44 15.64 19.37
CA VAL A 133 -3.83 16.13 19.47
C VAL A 133 -4.60 15.45 20.60
N SER A 134 -4.33 14.17 20.85
CA SER A 134 -5.04 13.38 21.86
C SER A 134 -4.07 12.48 22.65
N PRO A 135 -3.27 13.06 23.58
CA PRO A 135 -2.28 12.32 24.37
C PRO A 135 -2.88 11.23 25.26
N GLN A 136 -4.15 11.37 25.65
CA GLN A 136 -4.84 10.46 26.57
C GLN A 136 -5.36 9.19 25.90
N GLY A 137 -5.00 8.95 24.67
CA GLY A 137 -5.16 7.66 24.02
C GLY A 137 -6.36 7.53 23.10
N ALA A 138 -6.17 6.59 22.22
CA ALA A 138 -7.07 6.15 21.16
C ALA A 138 -8.34 5.44 21.68
N TYR A 139 -8.65 5.51 22.96
CA TYR A 139 -9.83 4.85 23.52
C TYR A 139 -11.10 5.44 22.89
N GLY A 140 -11.74 4.64 22.01
CA GLY A 140 -12.96 5.01 21.32
C GLY A 140 -12.79 5.68 19.95
N ASN A 141 -11.55 6.00 19.49
CA ASN A 141 -11.33 6.53 18.16
C ASN A 141 -10.96 5.41 17.17
N PRO A 142 -11.86 5.09 16.19
CA PRO A 142 -11.61 4.03 15.22
C PRO A 142 -10.36 4.24 14.38
N VAL A 143 -10.04 5.48 14.01
CA VAL A 143 -8.84 5.82 13.22
C VAL A 143 -7.58 5.50 14.01
N ALA A 144 -7.52 5.96 15.27
CA ALA A 144 -6.36 5.75 16.12
C ALA A 144 -6.09 4.25 16.38
N SER A 145 -7.13 3.47 16.56
CA SER A 145 -7.02 2.01 16.71
C SER A 145 -6.41 1.36 15.48
N LEU A 146 -6.88 1.68 14.27
CA LEU A 146 -6.32 1.11 13.03
C LEU A 146 -4.87 1.52 12.80
N VAL A 147 -4.58 2.80 13.00
CA VAL A 147 -3.22 3.33 12.87
C VAL A 147 -2.27 2.63 13.83
N TYR A 148 -2.69 2.42 15.07
CA TYR A 148 -1.92 1.68 16.07
C TYR A 148 -1.59 0.26 15.61
N TYR A 149 -2.58 -0.50 15.12
CA TYR A 149 -2.32 -1.86 14.62
C TYR A 149 -1.35 -1.89 13.44
N LEU A 150 -1.42 -0.92 12.51
CA LEU A 150 -0.53 -0.84 11.36
C LEU A 150 0.90 -0.46 11.73
N THR A 151 1.07 0.38 12.75
CA THR A 151 2.38 0.97 13.08
C THR A 151 3.10 0.24 14.21
N GLU A 152 2.37 -0.37 15.14
CA GLU A 152 2.96 -1.06 16.29
C GLU A 152 3.98 -2.17 15.92
N PRO A 153 3.74 -3.01 14.89
CA PRO A 153 4.72 -4.00 14.47
C PRO A 153 6.07 -3.38 14.06
N LEU A 154 6.05 -2.16 13.52
CA LEU A 154 7.21 -1.42 13.06
C LEU A 154 7.88 -0.64 14.22
N LEU A 155 7.06 -0.08 15.11
CA LEU A 155 7.55 0.75 16.22
C LEU A 155 8.09 -0.09 17.39
N ARG A 156 7.50 -1.25 17.66
CA ARG A 156 7.90 -2.10 18.78
C ARG A 156 9.40 -2.46 18.77
N PRO A 157 10.04 -2.90 17.66
CA PRO A 157 11.46 -3.14 17.65
C PRO A 157 12.28 -1.86 17.80
N ALA A 158 11.84 -0.74 17.22
CA ALA A 158 12.53 0.54 17.33
C ALA A 158 12.53 1.08 18.77
N ARG A 159 11.41 1.00 19.48
CA ARG A 159 11.30 1.38 20.90
C ARG A 159 12.16 0.54 21.85
N ARG A 160 12.51 -0.69 21.46
CA ARG A 160 13.43 -1.52 22.26
C ARG A 160 14.86 -1.04 22.18
N ILE A 161 15.23 -0.41 21.07
CA ILE A 161 16.61 0.06 20.80
C ILE A 161 16.77 1.51 21.24
N LEU A 162 15.74 2.32 21.07
CA LEU A 162 15.75 3.76 21.37
C LEU A 162 14.99 4.04 22.66
N PRO A 163 15.69 4.35 23.77
CA PRO A 163 15.03 4.77 25.00
C PRO A 163 14.36 6.14 24.79
N PRO A 164 13.24 6.43 25.48
CA PRO A 164 12.59 7.72 25.38
C PRO A 164 13.51 8.83 25.89
N LEU A 165 13.74 9.83 25.07
CA LEU A 165 14.55 10.99 25.39
C LEU A 165 13.65 12.16 25.85
N GLY A 166 13.69 12.48 27.14
CA GLY A 166 12.96 13.63 27.67
C GLY A 166 11.42 13.58 27.51
N GLY A 167 10.84 12.36 27.44
CA GLY A 167 9.39 12.19 27.24
C GLY A 167 8.92 12.19 25.78
N LEU A 168 9.81 12.40 24.82
CA LEU A 168 9.54 12.30 23.40
C LEU A 168 9.91 10.92 22.87
N ASP A 169 8.98 10.28 22.16
CA ASP A 169 9.22 9.03 21.41
C ASP A 169 9.76 9.36 20.02
N LEU A 170 11.08 9.18 19.82
CA LEU A 170 11.73 9.39 18.53
C LEU A 170 11.63 8.16 17.61
N SER A 171 11.07 7.05 18.08
CA SER A 171 10.96 5.82 17.31
C SER A 171 10.20 5.99 15.98
N PRO A 172 9.08 6.77 15.89
CA PRO A 172 8.40 6.99 14.63
C PRO A 172 9.27 7.68 13.58
N LEU A 173 10.11 8.64 14.00
CA LEU A 173 11.01 9.36 13.09
C LEU A 173 12.08 8.41 12.51
N VAL A 174 12.69 7.58 13.36
CA VAL A 174 13.71 6.63 12.92
C VAL A 174 13.10 5.58 11.98
N VAL A 175 11.93 5.04 12.32
CA VAL A 175 11.23 4.08 11.45
C VAL A 175 10.85 4.73 10.13
N PHE A 176 10.39 5.97 10.13
CA PHE A 176 10.06 6.71 8.90
C PHE A 176 11.28 6.86 7.99
N VAL A 177 12.43 7.24 8.53
CA VAL A 177 13.70 7.35 7.77
C VAL A 177 14.13 5.99 7.22
N LEU A 178 14.05 4.92 8.02
CA LEU A 178 14.40 3.57 7.57
C LEU A 178 13.47 3.09 6.44
N LEU A 179 12.18 3.34 6.53
CA LEU A 179 11.22 3.02 5.47
C LEU A 179 11.52 3.80 4.19
N GLN A 180 11.84 5.11 4.30
CA GLN A 180 12.21 5.92 3.16
C GLN A 180 13.53 5.43 2.52
N LEU A 181 14.52 5.08 3.31
CA LEU A 181 15.77 4.48 2.81
C LEU A 181 15.50 3.14 2.11
N THR A 182 14.59 2.32 2.62
CA THR A 182 14.17 1.07 1.97
C THR A 182 13.59 1.34 0.58
N VAL A 183 12.74 2.37 0.46
CA VAL A 183 12.20 2.77 -0.85
C VAL A 183 13.33 3.19 -1.80
N MET A 184 14.28 4.00 -1.33
CA MET A 184 15.33 4.56 -2.19
C MET A 184 16.40 3.53 -2.57
N ILE A 185 16.81 2.66 -1.64
CA ILE A 185 17.96 1.76 -1.83
C ILE A 185 17.52 0.38 -2.35
N VAL A 186 16.31 -0.07 -2.01
CA VAL A 186 15.83 -1.41 -2.38
C VAL A 186 14.76 -1.34 -3.47
N ILE A 187 13.70 -0.58 -3.24
CA ILE A 187 12.54 -0.60 -4.15
C ILE A 187 12.83 0.13 -5.46
N ALA A 188 13.45 1.30 -5.42
CA ALA A 188 13.72 2.09 -6.62
C ALA A 188 14.60 1.33 -7.64
N PRO A 189 15.72 0.68 -7.26
CA PRO A 189 16.50 -0.12 -8.20
C PRO A 189 15.73 -1.30 -8.79
N ILE A 190 14.84 -1.95 -8.02
CA ILE A 190 13.99 -3.04 -8.53
C ILE A 190 13.00 -2.50 -9.56
N LYS A 191 12.40 -1.31 -9.31
CA LYS A 191 11.52 -0.63 -10.28
C LYS A 191 12.26 -0.28 -11.58
N ASP A 192 13.46 0.28 -11.46
CA ASP A 192 14.30 0.63 -12.62
C ASP A 192 14.69 -0.62 -13.42
N PHE A 193 15.00 -1.72 -12.73
CA PHE A 193 15.25 -3.00 -13.38
C PHE A 193 13.99 -3.52 -14.11
N GLY A 194 12.83 -3.45 -13.48
CA GLY A 194 11.56 -3.79 -14.10
C GLY A 194 11.28 -2.97 -15.35
N LEU A 195 11.53 -1.65 -15.31
CA LEU A 195 11.36 -0.74 -16.45
C LEU A 195 12.30 -1.08 -17.63
N ARG A 196 13.54 -1.52 -17.35
CA ARG A 196 14.49 -1.93 -18.39
C ARG A 196 14.12 -3.24 -19.07
N LEU A 197 13.30 -4.06 -18.42
CA LEU A 197 12.81 -5.32 -18.96
C LEU A 197 11.51 -5.15 -19.74
N LEU A 198 10.80 -4.03 -19.60
CA LEU A 198 9.60 -3.70 -20.34
C LEU A 198 9.90 -3.33 -21.79
#